data_0866279fdbc085b2968ad63cbfaebceb
#
_entry.id   0866279fdbc085b2968ad63cbfaebceb
#
_cell.length_a   1.000
_cell.length_b   1.000
_cell.length_c   1.000
_cell.angle_alpha   90.00
_cell.angle_beta   90.00
_cell.angle_gamma   90.00
#
_symmetry.space_group_name_H-M   'P 1'
#
loop_
_entity.id
_entity.type
_entity.pdbx_description
1 polymer ?
#
loop_
_entity_poly.entity_id
_entity_poly.type
_entity_poly.pdbx_seq_one_letter_code
_entity_poly.pdbx_strand_id
1 'polypeptide(L)'
;MPTRKHARRASGNEDLIPFPAQVRTGRLANGLRVVTVETPHLHGAALGLYVAAGSRYETPRNNGLSHFVEHMLFRGSAGFPSSFALNRAIEERCGMLNGETGRDYSLYHVQFHPRELGGVLRILGDLFASPQFSDIELERQMVLEEILDDFDERGQRVNIDDVGRGHAWRGHPLGFPITGPERNIRRFTRAQALAHFRRHYGARNLVLAVAGPLGHAHVLSLVRDAFAGLPKGQRRWPRAAPGSVGGPRFHCVRTDSAQVEVQMLFQAFSDRSPRYPALVTLLRLLDDGMATPLHYRVCDRKGLAYHVSAGLEPLADASLVEINAVCAAEKLPALLGEIFAILRELRERPAEARELAKAQRRYARDLEAGFDDVEGLCAWFGDSLLFARPLRSPAERYRRLARVRAAEVQRVAGDVLRRERLVVTAVGNFTAAAARQARALVRRFGERKAT
;
A
#
# COMPACT_ATOMS: atom_id res chain seq x y z
N MET A 1 9.04 4.98 -59.69
CA MET A 1 9.22 3.98 -58.63
C MET A 1 8.65 4.50 -57.34
N PRO A 2 7.59 3.88 -56.76
CA PRO A 2 6.96 4.37 -55.52
C PRO A 2 7.63 3.71 -54.33
N THR A 3 8.08 4.53 -53.39
CA THR A 3 8.65 4.14 -52.10
C THR A 3 7.57 3.52 -51.19
N ARG A 4 7.68 2.23 -50.90
CA ARG A 4 6.89 1.50 -49.91
C ARG A 4 7.15 2.05 -48.50
N LYS A 5 6.18 2.74 -47.91
CA LYS A 5 6.13 3.03 -46.48
C LYS A 5 5.88 1.71 -45.72
N HIS A 6 6.91 1.19 -45.07
CA HIS A 6 6.76 0.12 -44.11
C HIS A 6 6.07 0.69 -42.86
N ALA A 7 4.78 0.46 -42.74
CA ALA A 7 4.10 0.56 -41.48
C ALA A 7 4.57 -0.62 -40.61
N ARG A 8 5.52 -0.38 -39.68
CA ARG A 8 5.88 -1.32 -38.64
C ARG A 8 4.63 -1.49 -37.74
N ARG A 9 3.97 -2.63 -37.85
CA ARG A 9 3.03 -3.10 -36.84
C ARG A 9 3.86 -3.31 -35.57
N ALA A 10 3.59 -2.54 -34.52
CA ALA A 10 4.10 -2.78 -33.18
C ALA A 10 3.53 -4.14 -32.70
N SER A 11 4.34 -5.19 -32.81
CA SER A 11 4.07 -6.47 -32.18
C SER A 11 4.40 -6.32 -30.69
N GLY A 12 3.39 -6.32 -29.82
CA GLY A 12 3.52 -6.05 -28.40
C GLY A 12 4.22 -7.15 -27.58
N ASN A 13 5.25 -7.79 -28.12
CA ASN A 13 6.01 -8.86 -27.50
C ASN A 13 7.53 -8.61 -27.43
N GLU A 14 8.01 -7.48 -27.98
CA GLU A 14 9.46 -7.21 -28.09
C GLU A 14 9.98 -6.20 -27.07
N ASP A 15 9.13 -5.64 -26.20
CA ASP A 15 9.49 -4.49 -25.36
C ASP A 15 9.93 -4.81 -23.94
N LEU A 16 9.82 -6.05 -23.47
CA LEU A 16 10.25 -6.47 -22.14
C LEU A 16 11.43 -7.44 -22.20
N ILE A 17 12.44 -7.19 -21.38
CA ILE A 17 13.47 -8.17 -21.06
C ILE A 17 12.79 -9.37 -20.41
N PRO A 18 13.15 -10.63 -20.77
CA PRO A 18 12.60 -11.81 -20.11
C PRO A 18 12.79 -11.75 -18.60
N PHE A 19 11.73 -12.01 -17.85
CA PHE A 19 11.82 -12.07 -16.39
C PHE A 19 12.73 -13.24 -15.98
N PRO A 20 13.90 -12.97 -15.37
CA PRO A 20 14.95 -13.96 -15.16
C PRO A 20 14.72 -14.83 -13.94
N ALA A 21 13.50 -14.83 -13.36
CA ALA A 21 13.19 -15.52 -12.12
C ALA A 21 12.14 -16.63 -12.33
N GLN A 22 12.23 -17.67 -11.48
CA GLN A 22 11.23 -18.72 -11.40
C GLN A 22 10.35 -18.53 -10.17
N VAL A 23 9.04 -18.44 -10.38
CA VAL A 23 8.06 -18.30 -9.30
C VAL A 23 7.38 -19.66 -9.06
N ARG A 24 7.46 -20.17 -7.84
CA ARG A 24 6.84 -21.42 -7.43
C ARG A 24 6.08 -21.25 -6.12
N THR A 25 5.03 -22.02 -5.93
CA THR A 25 4.25 -22.04 -4.70
C THR A 25 4.26 -23.40 -4.04
N GLY A 26 4.20 -23.39 -2.72
CA GLY A 26 4.07 -24.58 -1.90
C GLY A 26 3.08 -24.37 -0.76
N ARG A 27 2.68 -25.46 -0.12
CA ARG A 27 1.84 -25.44 1.07
C ARG A 27 2.29 -26.53 2.03
N LEU A 28 2.51 -26.14 3.28
CA LEU A 28 2.86 -27.08 4.34
C LEU A 28 1.62 -27.82 4.88
N ALA A 29 1.85 -28.91 5.60
CA ALA A 29 0.77 -29.72 6.22
C ALA A 29 -0.06 -28.94 7.25
N ASN A 30 0.55 -27.94 7.95
CA ASN A 30 -0.17 -27.05 8.86
C ASN A 30 -0.99 -25.97 8.12
N GLY A 31 -0.81 -25.84 6.80
CA GLY A 31 -1.55 -24.91 5.95
C GLY A 31 -0.83 -23.62 5.61
N LEU A 32 0.41 -23.40 6.10
CA LEU A 32 1.24 -22.26 5.70
C LEU A 32 1.48 -22.32 4.19
N ARG A 33 1.21 -21.21 3.52
CA ARG A 33 1.45 -21.04 2.08
C ARG A 33 2.80 -20.37 1.88
N VAL A 34 3.55 -20.86 0.91
CA VAL A 34 4.88 -20.36 0.59
C VAL A 34 4.93 -19.97 -0.88
N VAL A 35 5.52 -18.84 -1.20
CA VAL A 35 5.92 -18.48 -2.56
C VAL A 35 7.42 -18.23 -2.58
N THR A 36 8.09 -18.77 -3.59
CA THR A 36 9.52 -18.54 -3.83
C THR A 36 9.70 -17.87 -5.19
N VAL A 37 10.58 -16.89 -5.22
CA VAL A 37 11.03 -16.21 -6.43
C VAL A 37 12.52 -16.46 -6.57
N GLU A 38 12.87 -17.48 -7.32
CA GLU A 38 14.27 -17.88 -7.52
C GLU A 38 14.92 -16.94 -8.54
N THR A 39 15.90 -16.14 -8.07
CA THR A 39 16.62 -15.13 -8.84
C THR A 39 18.13 -15.43 -8.84
N PRO A 40 18.61 -16.37 -9.68
CA PRO A 40 20.00 -16.85 -9.61
C PRO A 40 21.05 -15.78 -9.96
N HIS A 41 20.65 -14.66 -10.55
CA HIS A 41 21.49 -13.53 -10.92
C HIS A 41 21.73 -12.52 -9.78
N LEU A 42 20.95 -12.60 -8.69
CA LEU A 42 21.10 -11.71 -7.54
C LEU A 42 21.97 -12.34 -6.46
N HIS A 43 22.55 -11.50 -5.60
CA HIS A 43 23.45 -11.94 -4.53
C HIS A 43 22.78 -11.88 -3.14
N GLY A 44 21.78 -11.05 -2.97
CA GLY A 44 20.97 -10.92 -1.77
C GLY A 44 19.74 -11.83 -1.79
N ALA A 45 19.15 -12.03 -0.62
CA ALA A 45 17.84 -12.66 -0.46
C ALA A 45 16.97 -11.85 0.48
N ALA A 46 15.67 -11.93 0.27
CA ALA A 46 14.67 -11.34 1.16
C ALA A 46 13.59 -12.36 1.52
N LEU A 47 13.03 -12.18 2.71
CA LEU A 47 11.90 -12.93 3.21
C LEU A 47 10.84 -11.95 3.71
N GLY A 48 9.57 -12.21 3.37
CA GLY A 48 8.41 -11.51 3.89
C GLY A 48 7.39 -12.50 4.45
N LEU A 49 7.01 -12.35 5.71
CA LEU A 49 5.96 -13.13 6.35
C LEU A 49 4.71 -12.25 6.49
N TYR A 50 3.72 -12.51 5.67
CA TYR A 50 2.46 -11.77 5.55
C TYR A 50 1.39 -12.42 6.40
N VAL A 51 0.73 -11.64 7.24
CA VAL A 51 -0.35 -12.07 8.13
C VAL A 51 -1.63 -11.33 7.76
N ALA A 52 -2.75 -12.03 7.54
CA ALA A 52 -4.05 -11.38 7.35
C ALA A 52 -4.58 -10.86 8.71
N ALA A 53 -3.96 -9.78 9.17
CA ALA A 53 -4.27 -9.00 10.36
C ALA A 53 -3.94 -7.53 10.08
N GLY A 54 -4.62 -6.60 10.72
CA GLY A 54 -4.44 -5.18 10.52
C GLY A 54 -5.68 -4.43 10.98
N SER A 55 -5.69 -3.10 10.87
CA SER A 55 -6.80 -2.29 11.42
C SER A 55 -8.18 -2.65 10.84
N ARG A 56 -8.24 -3.18 9.62
CA ARG A 56 -9.49 -3.61 8.97
C ARG A 56 -10.14 -4.83 9.61
N TYR A 57 -9.38 -5.65 10.36
CA TYR A 57 -9.90 -6.82 11.08
C TYR A 57 -10.37 -6.49 12.50
N GLU A 58 -10.29 -5.23 12.86
CA GLU A 58 -10.58 -4.73 14.19
C GLU A 58 -12.00 -4.15 14.31
N THR A 59 -12.38 -3.87 15.53
CA THR A 59 -13.61 -3.20 15.92
C THR A 59 -13.26 -1.89 16.64
N PRO A 60 -14.19 -0.96 16.84
CA PRO A 60 -13.90 0.26 17.61
C PRO A 60 -13.33 0.02 19.03
N ARG A 61 -13.59 -1.15 19.61
CA ARG A 61 -13.14 -1.50 20.98
C ARG A 61 -11.71 -2.00 21.04
N ASN A 62 -11.20 -2.57 19.95
CA ASN A 62 -9.85 -3.15 19.88
C ASN A 62 -9.02 -2.58 18.73
N ASN A 63 -9.44 -1.45 18.15
CA ASN A 63 -8.65 -0.76 17.14
C ASN A 63 -7.28 -0.31 17.71
N GLY A 64 -6.22 -0.59 16.98
CA GLY A 64 -4.84 -0.44 17.38
C GLY A 64 -4.18 -1.73 17.90
N LEU A 65 -4.94 -2.82 18.07
CA LEU A 65 -4.42 -4.04 18.67
C LEU A 65 -3.48 -4.80 17.72
N SER A 66 -3.68 -4.73 16.39
CA SER A 66 -2.77 -5.34 15.42
C SER A 66 -1.41 -4.68 15.45
N HIS A 67 -1.37 -3.36 15.49
CA HIS A 67 -0.15 -2.57 15.61
C HIS A 67 0.54 -2.83 16.96
N PHE A 68 -0.21 -2.83 18.04
CA PHE A 68 0.32 -3.15 19.36
C PHE A 68 0.91 -4.57 19.43
N VAL A 69 0.32 -5.55 18.75
CA VAL A 69 0.84 -6.92 18.66
C VAL A 69 2.14 -6.96 17.84
N GLU A 70 2.26 -6.15 16.80
CA GLU A 70 3.50 -6.01 16.05
C GLU A 70 4.65 -5.60 16.99
N HIS A 71 4.49 -4.49 17.73
CA HIS A 71 5.47 -4.04 18.75
C HIS A 71 5.81 -5.13 19.75
N MET A 72 4.79 -5.81 20.27
CA MET A 72 4.98 -6.86 21.28
C MET A 72 5.76 -8.07 20.75
N LEU A 73 5.72 -8.37 19.45
CA LEU A 73 6.51 -9.44 18.85
C LEU A 73 8.01 -9.17 18.93
N PHE A 74 8.43 -7.91 18.77
CA PHE A 74 9.85 -7.53 18.86
C PHE A 74 10.41 -7.60 20.30
N ARG A 75 9.57 -7.89 21.30
CA ARG A 75 10.04 -8.09 22.70
C ARG A 75 10.67 -9.46 22.93
N GLY A 76 10.58 -10.35 21.95
CA GLY A 76 11.28 -11.63 21.99
C GLY A 76 10.37 -12.84 22.08
N SER A 77 10.99 -13.98 22.19
CA SER A 77 10.38 -15.31 22.19
C SER A 77 11.02 -16.22 23.23
N ALA A 78 10.59 -17.46 23.30
CA ALA A 78 11.21 -18.45 24.22
C ALA A 78 12.70 -18.67 23.92
N GLY A 79 13.10 -18.70 22.65
CA GLY A 79 14.50 -18.86 22.24
C GLY A 79 15.31 -17.55 22.27
N PHE A 80 14.65 -16.39 22.23
CA PHE A 80 15.26 -15.06 22.24
C PHE A 80 14.58 -14.17 23.27
N PRO A 81 15.01 -14.21 24.56
CA PRO A 81 14.21 -13.71 25.68
C PRO A 81 14.16 -12.18 25.83
N SER A 82 14.71 -11.44 24.88
CA SER A 82 14.63 -9.97 24.83
C SER A 82 14.74 -9.43 23.42
N SER A 83 14.34 -8.17 23.19
CA SER A 83 14.54 -7.47 21.93
C SER A 83 16.02 -7.42 21.53
N PHE A 84 16.91 -7.20 22.49
CA PHE A 84 18.36 -7.22 22.24
C PHE A 84 18.85 -8.59 21.75
N ALA A 85 18.42 -9.69 22.38
CA ALA A 85 18.81 -11.05 21.97
C ALA A 85 18.26 -11.39 20.58
N LEU A 86 17.03 -10.96 20.27
CA LEU A 86 16.41 -11.14 18.97
C LEU A 86 17.15 -10.35 17.88
N ASN A 87 17.36 -9.06 18.08
CA ASN A 87 18.04 -8.19 17.12
C ASN A 87 19.47 -8.67 16.86
N ARG A 88 20.22 -8.97 17.92
CA ARG A 88 21.57 -9.53 17.80
C ARG A 88 21.60 -10.80 16.95
N ALA A 89 20.66 -11.72 17.17
CA ALA A 89 20.60 -12.97 16.42
C ALA A 89 20.31 -12.75 14.94
N ILE A 90 19.53 -11.74 14.57
CA ILE A 90 19.26 -11.35 13.18
C ILE A 90 20.46 -10.60 12.58
N GLU A 91 21.05 -9.65 13.30
CA GLU A 91 22.20 -8.85 12.83
C GLU A 91 23.44 -9.71 12.59
N GLU A 92 23.69 -10.72 13.40
CA GLU A 92 24.74 -11.73 13.19
C GLU A 92 24.57 -12.49 11.85
N ARG A 93 23.39 -12.44 11.23
CA ARG A 93 23.05 -13.01 9.91
C ARG A 93 22.93 -11.96 8.81
N CYS A 94 23.54 -10.79 9.05
CA CYS A 94 23.55 -9.67 8.10
C CYS A 94 22.14 -9.15 7.74
N GLY A 95 21.18 -9.27 8.67
CA GLY A 95 19.81 -8.79 8.47
C GLY A 95 19.37 -7.77 9.51
N MET A 96 18.26 -7.11 9.21
CA MET A 96 17.47 -6.33 10.15
C MET A 96 16.00 -6.74 9.97
N LEU A 97 15.40 -7.24 11.05
CA LEU A 97 13.98 -7.61 11.02
C LEU A 97 13.13 -6.35 11.19
N ASN A 98 12.24 -6.11 10.23
CA ASN A 98 11.30 -5.01 10.25
C ASN A 98 9.88 -5.54 10.36
N GLY A 99 8.99 -4.75 10.98
CA GLY A 99 7.55 -4.97 11.04
C GLY A 99 6.79 -3.80 10.44
N GLU A 100 5.67 -4.11 9.81
CA GLU A 100 4.73 -3.12 9.32
C GLU A 100 3.32 -3.60 9.59
N THR A 101 2.49 -2.74 10.17
CA THR A 101 1.06 -2.97 10.27
C THR A 101 0.31 -2.08 9.31
N GLY A 102 -0.31 -2.70 8.32
CA GLY A 102 -1.22 -2.02 7.39
C GLY A 102 -2.69 -2.17 7.78
N ARG A 103 -3.57 -1.78 6.87
CA ARG A 103 -5.02 -1.97 7.05
C ARG A 103 -5.44 -3.41 6.80
N ASP A 104 -4.93 -4.01 5.74
CA ASP A 104 -5.33 -5.35 5.28
C ASP A 104 -4.41 -6.48 5.73
N TYR A 105 -3.17 -6.18 6.11
CA TYR A 105 -2.19 -7.17 6.56
C TYR A 105 -1.14 -6.55 7.47
N SER A 106 -0.46 -7.41 8.25
CA SER A 106 0.82 -7.09 8.88
C SER A 106 1.92 -7.87 8.16
N LEU A 107 3.09 -7.27 8.02
CA LEU A 107 4.25 -7.81 7.33
C LEU A 107 5.46 -7.81 8.28
N TYR A 108 6.18 -8.92 8.31
CA TYR A 108 7.49 -9.03 8.97
C TYR A 108 8.48 -9.41 7.89
N HIS A 109 9.49 -8.57 7.65
CA HIS A 109 10.40 -8.76 6.55
C HIS A 109 11.86 -8.55 6.95
N VAL A 110 12.74 -9.22 6.22
CA VAL A 110 14.17 -9.16 6.43
C VAL A 110 14.91 -9.42 5.13
N GLN A 111 15.93 -8.60 4.86
CA GLN A 111 16.95 -8.93 3.86
C GLN A 111 18.11 -9.64 4.54
N PHE A 112 18.72 -10.60 3.87
CA PHE A 112 19.80 -11.42 4.46
C PHE A 112 20.70 -12.02 3.38
N HIS A 113 21.85 -12.53 3.80
CA HIS A 113 22.70 -13.29 2.89
C HIS A 113 22.09 -14.69 2.64
N PRO A 114 22.02 -15.20 1.38
CA PRO A 114 21.32 -16.45 1.05
C PRO A 114 21.76 -17.68 1.87
N ARG A 115 23.02 -17.72 2.32
CA ARG A 115 23.54 -18.80 3.18
C ARG A 115 22.93 -18.82 4.58
N GLU A 116 22.33 -17.72 5.02
CA GLU A 116 21.75 -17.54 6.35
C GLU A 116 20.25 -17.90 6.40
N LEU A 117 19.66 -18.33 5.30
CA LEU A 117 18.21 -18.67 5.22
C LEU A 117 17.76 -19.56 6.40
N GLY A 118 18.49 -20.63 6.70
CA GLY A 118 18.13 -21.55 7.78
C GLY A 118 18.15 -20.91 9.17
N GLY A 119 19.11 -19.99 9.41
CA GLY A 119 19.19 -19.22 10.65
C GLY A 119 18.03 -18.24 10.81
N VAL A 120 17.74 -17.47 9.76
CA VAL A 120 16.65 -16.50 9.73
C VAL A 120 15.30 -17.20 9.92
N LEU A 121 15.05 -18.31 9.21
CA LEU A 121 13.80 -19.06 9.35
C LEU A 121 13.60 -19.64 10.75
N ARG A 122 14.67 -20.12 11.40
CA ARG A 122 14.58 -20.60 12.80
C ARG A 122 14.18 -19.50 13.77
N ILE A 123 14.78 -18.30 13.63
CA ILE A 123 14.44 -17.16 14.47
C ILE A 123 12.97 -16.78 14.29
N LEU A 124 12.50 -16.64 13.04
CA LEU A 124 11.10 -16.32 12.76
C LEU A 124 10.16 -17.45 13.21
N GLY A 125 10.52 -18.70 12.99
CA GLY A 125 9.74 -19.85 13.45
C GLY A 125 9.53 -19.84 14.96
N ASP A 126 10.58 -19.59 15.74
CA ASP A 126 10.50 -19.47 17.20
C ASP A 126 9.69 -18.25 17.64
N LEU A 127 9.92 -17.11 17.01
CA LEU A 127 9.19 -15.86 17.30
C LEU A 127 7.68 -16.02 17.11
N PHE A 128 7.26 -16.72 16.05
CA PHE A 128 5.84 -16.93 15.75
C PHE A 128 5.21 -18.13 16.48
N ALA A 129 6.03 -19.10 16.92
CA ALA A 129 5.53 -20.24 17.69
C ALA A 129 5.37 -19.91 19.19
N SER A 130 6.28 -19.12 19.74
CA SER A 130 6.39 -18.92 21.20
C SER A 130 6.73 -17.48 21.62
N PRO A 131 5.96 -16.45 21.17
CA PRO A 131 6.19 -15.07 21.56
C PRO A 131 5.95 -14.85 23.04
N GLN A 132 6.80 -14.07 23.69
CA GLN A 132 6.70 -13.84 25.14
C GLN A 132 5.79 -12.69 25.50
N PHE A 133 5.74 -11.63 24.69
CA PHE A 133 4.98 -10.41 24.98
C PHE A 133 5.31 -9.86 26.38
N SER A 134 6.63 -9.75 26.68
CA SER A 134 7.15 -9.11 27.88
C SER A 134 7.08 -7.58 27.78
N ASP A 135 7.31 -6.89 28.89
CA ASP A 135 7.48 -5.43 28.96
C ASP A 135 6.33 -4.62 28.34
N ILE A 136 5.11 -5.08 28.51
CA ILE A 136 3.91 -4.45 27.90
C ILE A 136 3.77 -2.96 28.22
N GLU A 137 4.18 -2.53 29.43
CA GLU A 137 4.05 -1.12 29.83
C GLU A 137 5.05 -0.24 29.07
N LEU A 138 6.25 -0.76 28.79
CA LEU A 138 7.25 -0.05 27.98
C LEU A 138 6.73 0.13 26.55
N GLU A 139 6.20 -0.94 25.91
CA GLU A 139 5.61 -0.84 24.57
C GLU A 139 4.39 0.05 24.53
N ARG A 140 3.57 0.02 25.57
CA ARG A 140 2.42 0.93 25.69
C ARG A 140 2.87 2.39 25.62
N GLN A 141 3.93 2.75 26.36
CA GLN A 141 4.46 4.11 26.35
C GLN A 141 4.99 4.47 24.96
N MET A 142 5.77 3.60 24.32
CA MET A 142 6.29 3.84 22.96
C MET A 142 5.16 4.06 21.94
N VAL A 143 4.12 3.22 21.94
CA VAL A 143 2.97 3.40 21.05
C VAL A 143 2.18 4.67 21.37
N LEU A 144 2.08 5.05 22.65
CA LEU A 144 1.42 6.30 23.03
C LEU A 144 2.23 7.53 22.58
N GLU A 145 3.56 7.47 22.63
CA GLU A 145 4.44 8.52 22.09
C GLU A 145 4.30 8.62 20.57
N GLU A 146 4.30 7.51 19.85
CA GLU A 146 4.06 7.49 18.40
C GLU A 146 2.71 8.10 18.02
N ILE A 147 1.66 7.84 18.78
CA ILE A 147 0.34 8.42 18.56
C ILE A 147 0.34 9.96 18.70
N LEU A 148 1.23 10.54 19.50
CA LEU A 148 1.28 12.00 19.67
C LEU A 148 1.60 12.71 18.36
N ASP A 149 2.37 12.11 17.47
CA ASP A 149 2.68 12.66 16.15
C ASP A 149 1.43 12.84 15.27
N ASP A 150 0.35 12.14 15.57
CA ASP A 150 -0.93 12.28 14.88
C ASP A 150 -1.76 13.50 15.32
N PHE A 151 -1.34 14.21 16.39
CA PHE A 151 -2.12 15.28 17.02
C PHE A 151 -1.33 16.58 17.13
N ASP A 152 -2.03 17.70 17.08
CA ASP A 152 -1.48 19.00 17.40
C ASP A 152 -1.47 19.23 18.94
N GLU A 153 -0.86 20.36 19.35
CA GLU A 153 -0.78 20.79 20.76
C GLU A 153 -2.15 20.98 21.43
N ARG A 154 -3.22 21.08 20.64
CA ARG A 154 -4.61 21.21 21.12
C ARG A 154 -5.31 19.86 21.25
N GLY A 155 -4.61 18.76 20.96
CA GLY A 155 -5.17 17.40 20.94
C GLY A 155 -6.10 17.12 19.75
N GLN A 156 -6.02 17.92 18.68
CA GLN A 156 -6.77 17.69 17.45
C GLN A 156 -5.95 16.80 16.53
N ARG A 157 -6.58 15.75 15.96
CA ARG A 157 -5.92 14.88 15.00
C ARG A 157 -5.59 15.63 13.72
N VAL A 158 -4.31 15.66 13.37
CA VAL A 158 -3.76 16.39 12.22
C VAL A 158 -3.17 15.46 11.16
N ASN A 159 -2.96 14.18 11.44
CA ASN A 159 -2.54 13.20 10.45
C ASN A 159 -3.56 13.15 9.31
N ILE A 160 -3.16 13.69 8.15
CA ILE A 160 -4.07 13.87 7.00
C ILE A 160 -4.58 12.55 6.46
N ASP A 161 -3.77 11.49 6.55
CA ASP A 161 -4.10 10.15 6.10
C ASP A 161 -5.23 9.54 6.92
N ASP A 162 -5.14 9.62 8.25
CA ASP A 162 -6.17 9.13 9.15
C ASP A 162 -7.47 9.92 9.03
N VAL A 163 -7.37 11.27 8.94
CA VAL A 163 -8.53 12.13 8.75
C VAL A 163 -9.21 11.82 7.42
N GLY A 164 -8.45 11.76 6.33
CA GLY A 164 -8.97 11.50 4.98
C GLY A 164 -9.64 10.13 4.88
N ARG A 165 -8.96 9.08 5.32
CA ARG A 165 -9.50 7.70 5.28
C ARG A 165 -10.67 7.50 6.23
N GLY A 166 -10.66 8.13 7.41
CA GLY A 166 -11.81 8.13 8.34
C GLY A 166 -13.08 8.67 7.68
N HIS A 167 -12.95 9.60 6.74
CA HIS A 167 -14.05 10.14 5.96
C HIS A 167 -14.36 9.32 4.70
N ALA A 168 -13.33 8.78 4.03
CA ALA A 168 -13.49 7.93 2.86
C ALA A 168 -14.16 6.59 3.20
N TRP A 169 -13.88 6.05 4.38
CA TRP A 169 -14.37 4.75 4.83
C TRP A 169 -15.26 4.86 6.09
N ARG A 170 -16.07 5.92 6.16
CA ARG A 170 -16.90 6.20 7.34
C ARG A 170 -17.77 5.00 7.74
N GLY A 171 -17.65 4.58 9.01
CA GLY A 171 -18.37 3.42 9.55
C GLY A 171 -17.82 2.07 9.12
N HIS A 172 -16.66 2.05 8.47
CA HIS A 172 -15.96 0.84 8.05
C HIS A 172 -14.53 0.80 8.64
N PRO A 173 -14.01 -0.38 9.03
CA PRO A 173 -12.68 -0.48 9.65
C PRO A 173 -11.50 -0.02 8.77
N LEU A 174 -11.66 0.06 7.45
CA LEU A 174 -10.66 0.71 6.56
C LEU A 174 -10.41 2.18 6.91
N GLY A 175 -11.34 2.84 7.59
CA GLY A 175 -11.19 4.20 8.08
C GLY A 175 -10.62 4.29 9.50
N PHE A 176 -10.26 3.19 10.13
CA PHE A 176 -9.64 3.21 11.44
C PHE A 176 -8.17 3.64 11.34
N PRO A 177 -7.65 4.44 12.27
CA PRO A 177 -6.22 4.66 12.40
C PRO A 177 -5.51 3.33 12.68
N ILE A 178 -4.33 3.14 12.12
CA ILE A 178 -3.54 1.90 12.32
C ILE A 178 -3.06 1.81 13.77
N THR A 179 -2.57 2.91 14.30
CA THR A 179 -2.10 3.05 15.70
C THR A 179 -3.24 2.86 16.71
N GLY A 180 -4.50 3.08 16.27
CA GLY A 180 -5.66 3.08 17.15
C GLY A 180 -5.83 4.37 17.98
N PRO A 181 -6.92 4.49 18.73
CA PRO A 181 -7.10 5.62 19.64
C PRO A 181 -6.41 5.36 20.97
N GLU A 182 -5.81 6.39 21.56
CA GLU A 182 -5.12 6.37 22.86
C GLU A 182 -5.87 5.61 23.95
N ARG A 183 -7.19 5.83 24.06
CA ARG A 183 -8.05 5.17 25.07
C ARG A 183 -8.04 3.63 24.97
N ASN A 184 -7.80 3.08 23.77
CA ASN A 184 -7.69 1.64 23.57
C ASN A 184 -6.31 1.14 24.00
N ILE A 185 -5.26 1.84 23.58
CA ILE A 185 -3.87 1.47 23.89
C ILE A 185 -3.64 1.44 25.41
N ARG A 186 -4.17 2.44 26.14
CA ARG A 186 -4.10 2.49 27.62
C ARG A 186 -4.73 1.29 28.31
N ARG A 187 -5.65 0.57 27.66
CA ARG A 187 -6.42 -0.55 28.24
C ARG A 187 -5.97 -1.93 27.76
N PHE A 188 -5.13 -2.02 26.74
CA PHE A 188 -4.71 -3.31 26.25
C PHE A 188 -3.93 -4.08 27.31
N THR A 189 -4.27 -5.35 27.46
CA THR A 189 -3.58 -6.27 28.37
C THR A 189 -2.79 -7.29 27.57
N ARG A 190 -1.75 -7.87 28.19
CA ARG A 190 -1.01 -8.98 27.60
C ARG A 190 -1.92 -10.13 27.15
N ALA A 191 -2.94 -10.44 27.93
CA ALA A 191 -3.93 -11.47 27.59
C ALA A 191 -4.70 -11.15 26.31
N GLN A 192 -5.10 -9.89 26.11
CA GLN A 192 -5.78 -9.43 24.88
C GLN A 192 -4.82 -9.48 23.68
N ALA A 193 -3.58 -9.04 23.81
CA ALA A 193 -2.57 -9.10 22.76
C ALA A 193 -2.28 -10.55 22.33
N LEU A 194 -2.08 -11.46 23.29
CA LEU A 194 -1.90 -12.89 23.03
C LEU A 194 -3.15 -13.54 22.39
N ALA A 195 -4.36 -13.14 22.83
CA ALA A 195 -5.59 -13.65 22.22
C ALA A 195 -5.74 -13.18 20.77
N HIS A 196 -5.40 -11.92 20.47
CA HIS A 196 -5.37 -11.39 19.11
C HIS A 196 -4.32 -12.11 18.26
N PHE A 197 -3.11 -12.29 18.77
CA PHE A 197 -2.05 -13.05 18.13
C PHE A 197 -2.52 -14.48 17.79
N ARG A 198 -3.00 -15.25 18.76
CA ARG A 198 -3.50 -16.61 18.54
C ARG A 198 -4.63 -16.69 17.53
N ARG A 199 -5.45 -15.64 17.46
CA ARG A 199 -6.57 -15.54 16.52
C ARG A 199 -6.10 -15.35 15.07
N HIS A 200 -5.06 -14.56 14.84
CA HIS A 200 -4.65 -14.11 13.50
C HIS A 200 -3.35 -14.75 13.00
N TYR A 201 -2.46 -15.20 13.86
CA TYR A 201 -1.12 -15.63 13.48
C TYR A 201 -0.98 -17.17 13.31
N GLY A 202 -2.09 -17.85 13.01
CA GLY A 202 -2.03 -19.28 12.65
C GLY A 202 -1.62 -19.49 11.18
N ALA A 203 -0.99 -20.63 10.91
CA ALA A 203 -0.37 -20.98 9.62
C ALA A 203 -1.30 -20.77 8.39
N ARG A 204 -2.59 -21.07 8.51
CA ARG A 204 -3.55 -20.89 7.40
C ARG A 204 -3.82 -19.42 7.06
N ASN A 205 -3.51 -18.52 7.97
CA ASN A 205 -3.70 -17.08 7.83
C ASN A 205 -2.43 -16.35 7.37
N LEU A 206 -1.35 -17.08 7.17
CA LEU A 206 -0.04 -16.57 6.79
C LEU A 206 0.36 -16.97 5.37
N VAL A 207 1.24 -16.15 4.81
CA VAL A 207 2.00 -16.43 3.60
C VAL A 207 3.46 -16.09 3.88
N LEU A 208 4.35 -17.00 3.55
CA LEU A 208 5.79 -16.76 3.52
C LEU A 208 6.23 -16.56 2.07
N ALA A 209 6.82 -15.41 1.77
CA ALA A 209 7.47 -15.12 0.49
C ALA A 209 8.98 -15.12 0.68
N VAL A 210 9.71 -15.72 -0.25
CA VAL A 210 11.18 -15.71 -0.27
C VAL A 210 11.63 -15.41 -1.69
N ALA A 211 12.47 -14.39 -1.85
CA ALA A 211 13.13 -14.07 -3.12
C ALA A 211 14.65 -14.11 -2.94
N GLY A 212 15.36 -14.55 -3.97
CA GLY A 212 16.82 -14.65 -3.96
C GLY A 212 17.33 -15.84 -4.75
N PRO A 213 18.66 -16.08 -4.79
CA PRO A 213 19.27 -17.23 -5.47
C PRO A 213 19.09 -18.53 -4.64
N LEU A 214 17.83 -18.89 -4.36
CA LEU A 214 17.43 -19.95 -3.43
C LEU A 214 16.45 -20.89 -4.11
N GLY A 215 16.83 -22.16 -4.24
CA GLY A 215 15.99 -23.19 -4.87
C GLY A 215 14.74 -23.53 -4.06
N HIS A 216 13.59 -23.64 -4.72
CA HIS A 216 12.28 -23.86 -4.10
C HIS A 216 12.22 -25.05 -3.13
N ALA A 217 12.78 -26.21 -3.52
CA ALA A 217 12.74 -27.40 -2.69
C ALA A 217 13.52 -27.24 -1.38
N HIS A 218 14.66 -26.56 -1.46
CA HIS A 218 15.50 -26.24 -0.30
C HIS A 218 14.77 -25.30 0.65
N VAL A 219 14.18 -24.20 0.13
CA VAL A 219 13.36 -23.27 0.92
C VAL A 219 12.23 -23.99 1.62
N LEU A 220 11.45 -24.83 0.89
CA LEU A 220 10.31 -25.55 1.49
C LEU A 220 10.75 -26.53 2.60
N SER A 221 11.90 -27.18 2.46
CA SER A 221 12.43 -28.08 3.51
C SER A 221 12.71 -27.28 4.79
N LEU A 222 13.45 -26.20 4.69
CA LEU A 222 13.81 -25.36 5.84
C LEU A 222 12.56 -24.71 6.48
N VAL A 223 11.62 -24.23 5.67
CA VAL A 223 10.37 -23.64 6.18
C VAL A 223 9.52 -24.69 6.91
N ARG A 224 9.49 -25.95 6.42
CA ARG A 224 8.79 -27.04 7.10
C ARG A 224 9.32 -27.29 8.51
N ASP A 225 10.63 -27.31 8.64
CA ASP A 225 11.29 -27.55 9.92
C ASP A 225 11.09 -26.37 10.87
N ALA A 226 11.30 -25.15 10.40
CA ALA A 226 11.21 -23.92 11.20
C ALA A 226 9.79 -23.61 11.68
N PHE A 227 8.77 -23.91 10.88
CA PHE A 227 7.36 -23.59 11.18
C PHE A 227 6.51 -24.83 11.55
N ALA A 228 7.15 -25.95 11.89
CA ALA A 228 6.45 -27.18 12.32
C ALA A 228 5.56 -26.94 13.54
N GLY A 229 6.03 -26.15 14.50
CA GLY A 229 5.32 -25.82 15.74
C GLY A 229 4.20 -24.79 15.59
N LEU A 230 4.06 -24.15 14.42
CA LEU A 230 3.07 -23.10 14.24
C LEU A 230 1.64 -23.70 14.18
N PRO A 231 0.70 -23.26 15.04
CA PRO A 231 -0.68 -23.76 15.03
C PRO A 231 -1.36 -23.53 13.68
N LYS A 232 -2.21 -24.48 13.26
CA LYS A 232 -2.93 -24.38 11.98
C LYS A 232 -3.77 -23.10 11.87
N GLY A 233 -4.48 -22.74 12.92
CA GLY A 233 -5.36 -21.57 12.95
C GLY A 233 -6.45 -21.61 11.87
N GLN A 234 -7.06 -20.46 11.63
CA GLN A 234 -8.10 -20.29 10.62
C GLN A 234 -7.72 -19.14 9.68
N ARG A 235 -8.05 -19.27 8.41
CA ARG A 235 -7.94 -18.17 7.46
C ARG A 235 -8.97 -17.10 7.79
N ARG A 236 -8.54 -15.84 7.78
CA ARG A 236 -9.39 -14.68 8.02
C ARG A 236 -9.58 -13.89 6.72
N TRP A 237 -10.76 -13.33 6.58
CA TRP A 237 -11.08 -12.42 5.48
C TRP A 237 -11.51 -11.09 6.08
N PRO A 238 -11.08 -9.96 5.51
CA PRO A 238 -11.51 -8.66 5.99
C PRO A 238 -12.99 -8.43 5.67
N ARG A 239 -13.63 -7.54 6.40
CA ARG A 239 -14.96 -7.04 6.04
C ARG A 239 -14.90 -6.39 4.65
N ALA A 240 -15.87 -6.69 3.78
CA ALA A 240 -15.91 -6.16 2.42
C ALA A 240 -15.94 -4.63 2.39
N ALA A 241 -15.15 -4.02 1.50
CA ALA A 241 -15.11 -2.58 1.34
C ALA A 241 -16.46 -2.05 0.81
N PRO A 242 -16.98 -0.93 1.32
CA PRO A 242 -18.20 -0.33 0.79
C PRO A 242 -17.95 0.26 -0.62
N GLY A 243 -18.96 0.18 -1.49
CA GLY A 243 -18.85 0.59 -2.89
C GLY A 243 -18.81 2.11 -3.13
N SER A 244 -19.15 2.94 -2.15
CA SER A 244 -19.19 4.40 -2.27
C SER A 244 -19.10 5.08 -0.90
N VAL A 245 -18.48 6.26 -0.88
CA VAL A 245 -18.41 7.13 0.32
C VAL A 245 -19.58 8.06 0.48
N GLY A 246 -20.48 8.15 -0.51
CA GLY A 246 -21.58 9.13 -0.52
C GLY A 246 -21.08 10.59 -0.53
N GLY A 247 -19.97 10.86 -1.26
CA GLY A 247 -19.39 12.20 -1.44
C GLY A 247 -20.13 13.10 -2.41
N PRO A 248 -19.61 14.28 -2.77
CA PRO A 248 -18.27 14.75 -2.39
C PRO A 248 -18.24 15.29 -0.95
N ARG A 249 -17.14 15.07 -0.27
CA ARG A 249 -16.91 15.55 1.10
C ARG A 249 -15.67 16.44 1.14
N PHE A 250 -15.76 17.51 1.91
CA PHE A 250 -14.63 18.39 2.19
C PHE A 250 -14.46 18.53 3.70
N HIS A 251 -13.31 18.09 4.19
CA HIS A 251 -12.89 18.26 5.58
C HIS A 251 -11.70 19.18 5.66
N CYS A 252 -11.67 19.98 6.72
CA CYS A 252 -10.57 20.86 6.98
C CYS A 252 -10.23 20.84 8.47
N VAL A 253 -8.96 20.70 8.76
CA VAL A 253 -8.37 20.74 10.09
C VAL A 253 -7.45 21.94 10.13
N ARG A 254 -7.74 22.89 11.03
CA ARG A 254 -6.90 24.08 11.19
C ARG A 254 -5.80 23.80 12.19
N THR A 255 -4.58 24.06 11.78
CA THR A 255 -3.38 24.00 12.61
C THR A 255 -2.59 25.30 12.47
N ASP A 256 -1.53 25.44 13.24
CA ASP A 256 -0.62 26.59 13.17
C ASP A 256 0.54 26.35 12.16
N SER A 257 0.48 25.24 11.38
CA SER A 257 1.47 24.91 10.34
C SER A 257 1.51 25.98 9.24
N ALA A 258 2.71 26.39 8.84
CA ALA A 258 2.90 27.40 7.78
C ALA A 258 2.41 26.93 6.39
N GLN A 259 2.29 25.63 6.18
CA GLN A 259 1.83 25.04 4.93
C GLN A 259 0.49 24.33 5.11
N VAL A 260 -0.20 24.15 4.00
CA VAL A 260 -1.45 23.36 3.93
C VAL A 260 -1.18 22.08 3.18
N GLU A 261 -1.39 20.97 3.87
CA GLU A 261 -1.44 19.65 3.26
C GLU A 261 -2.84 19.41 2.70
N VAL A 262 -2.90 18.86 1.51
CA VAL A 262 -4.14 18.53 0.80
C VAL A 262 -4.10 17.10 0.34
N GLN A 263 -5.12 16.32 0.70
CA GLN A 263 -5.32 14.96 0.21
C GLN A 263 -6.67 14.85 -0.48
N MET A 264 -6.68 14.27 -1.68
CA MET A 264 -7.89 13.90 -2.41
C MET A 264 -7.92 12.39 -2.57
N LEU A 265 -9.00 11.78 -2.14
CA LEU A 265 -9.20 10.34 -2.17
C LEU A 265 -10.40 9.99 -3.05
N PHE A 266 -10.22 8.99 -3.95
CA PHE A 266 -11.27 8.40 -4.74
C PHE A 266 -11.28 6.89 -4.56
N GLN A 267 -12.40 6.33 -4.11
CA GLN A 267 -12.54 4.87 -4.09
C GLN A 267 -12.54 4.29 -5.50
N ALA A 268 -11.80 3.22 -5.70
CA ALA A 268 -11.69 2.50 -6.95
C ALA A 268 -11.88 0.99 -6.76
N PHE A 269 -11.96 0.27 -7.85
CA PHE A 269 -12.08 -1.18 -7.87
C PHE A 269 -10.72 -1.87 -7.65
N SER A 270 -10.75 -3.09 -7.14
CA SER A 270 -9.54 -3.87 -6.86
C SER A 270 -8.82 -4.31 -8.14
N ASP A 271 -7.58 -4.78 -7.98
CA ASP A 271 -6.72 -5.34 -9.02
C ASP A 271 -7.26 -6.65 -9.66
N ARG A 272 -8.31 -7.24 -9.08
CA ARG A 272 -9.06 -8.36 -9.69
C ARG A 272 -9.89 -7.90 -10.87
N SER A 273 -10.25 -6.63 -10.94
CA SER A 273 -11.02 -6.08 -12.05
C SER A 273 -10.26 -6.19 -13.38
N PRO A 274 -10.91 -6.59 -14.47
CA PRO A 274 -10.30 -6.54 -15.80
C PRO A 274 -9.94 -5.12 -16.22
N ARG A 275 -10.53 -4.09 -15.61
CA ARG A 275 -10.27 -2.68 -15.88
C ARG A 275 -9.08 -2.10 -15.11
N TYR A 276 -8.48 -2.87 -14.18
CA TYR A 276 -7.37 -2.38 -13.36
C TYR A 276 -6.16 -1.89 -14.16
N PRO A 277 -5.74 -2.53 -15.28
CA PRO A 277 -4.67 -1.99 -16.11
C PRO A 277 -4.97 -0.58 -16.66
N ALA A 278 -6.22 -0.28 -17.00
CA ALA A 278 -6.62 1.05 -17.43
C ALA A 278 -6.60 2.07 -16.27
N LEU A 279 -6.87 1.64 -15.03
CA LEU A 279 -6.71 2.49 -13.83
C LEU A 279 -5.24 2.81 -13.57
N VAL A 280 -4.35 1.82 -13.67
CA VAL A 280 -2.89 2.05 -13.57
C VAL A 280 -2.41 3.00 -14.65
N THR A 281 -2.89 2.81 -15.90
CA THR A 281 -2.55 3.71 -17.01
C THR A 281 -3.07 5.13 -16.77
N LEU A 282 -4.28 5.29 -16.22
CA LEU A 282 -4.84 6.60 -15.86
C LEU A 282 -3.93 7.36 -14.90
N LEU A 283 -3.42 6.67 -13.87
CA LEU A 283 -2.51 7.32 -12.91
C LEU A 283 -1.18 7.71 -13.53
N ARG A 284 -0.63 6.87 -14.41
CA ARG A 284 0.60 7.20 -15.15
C ARG A 284 0.44 8.37 -16.11
N LEU A 285 -0.76 8.57 -16.67
CA LEU A 285 -1.06 9.75 -17.46
C LEU A 285 -1.24 11.01 -16.60
N LEU A 286 -1.70 10.85 -15.36
CA LEU A 286 -1.87 11.93 -14.40
C LEU A 286 -0.54 12.33 -13.77
N ASP A 287 0.22 11.35 -13.27
CA ASP A 287 1.48 11.53 -12.54
C ASP A 287 2.45 10.37 -12.75
N ASP A 288 3.39 10.56 -13.66
CA ASP A 288 4.48 9.61 -13.95
C ASP A 288 5.75 10.40 -14.30
N GLY A 289 6.14 11.29 -13.39
CA GLY A 289 7.29 12.18 -13.50
C GLY A 289 6.93 13.62 -13.85
N MET A 290 7.94 14.48 -13.83
CA MET A 290 7.79 15.95 -13.86
C MET A 290 7.08 16.50 -15.12
N ALA A 291 7.17 15.81 -16.25
CA ALA A 291 6.52 16.21 -17.50
C ALA A 291 5.06 15.71 -17.65
N THR A 292 4.43 15.29 -16.55
CA THR A 292 3.01 14.90 -16.53
C THR A 292 2.12 16.08 -16.14
N PRO A 293 0.83 16.06 -16.51
CA PRO A 293 -0.07 17.20 -16.30
C PRO A 293 -0.13 17.66 -14.85
N LEU A 294 -0.10 16.73 -13.89
CA LEU A 294 -0.22 17.07 -12.48
C LEU A 294 0.98 17.91 -12.02
N HIS A 295 2.19 17.36 -12.16
CA HIS A 295 3.40 18.05 -11.72
C HIS A 295 3.65 19.34 -12.51
N TYR A 296 3.63 19.24 -13.86
CA TYR A 296 3.95 20.37 -14.73
C TYR A 296 3.02 21.59 -14.52
N ARG A 297 1.68 21.34 -14.45
CA ARG A 297 0.72 22.46 -14.35
C ARG A 297 0.63 23.01 -12.95
N VAL A 298 0.76 22.17 -11.92
CA VAL A 298 0.62 22.58 -10.52
C VAL A 298 1.92 23.21 -9.99
N CYS A 299 3.05 22.54 -10.20
CA CYS A 299 4.34 22.99 -9.66
C CYS A 299 5.04 23.94 -10.64
N ASP A 300 5.42 23.47 -11.84
CA ASP A 300 6.32 24.22 -12.73
C ASP A 300 5.66 25.44 -13.36
N ARG A 301 4.46 25.24 -13.95
CA ARG A 301 3.82 26.32 -14.70
C ARG A 301 3.16 27.37 -13.82
N LYS A 302 2.50 26.96 -12.73
CA LYS A 302 1.67 27.82 -11.90
C LYS A 302 2.23 28.07 -10.50
N GLY A 303 3.22 27.30 -10.06
CA GLY A 303 3.82 27.42 -8.73
C GLY A 303 2.80 27.33 -7.60
N LEU A 304 1.77 26.50 -7.76
CA LEU A 304 0.68 26.39 -6.78
C LEU A 304 1.05 25.54 -5.58
N ALA A 305 1.89 24.53 -5.79
CA ALA A 305 2.39 23.64 -4.75
C ALA A 305 3.88 23.40 -4.94
N TYR A 306 4.57 23.15 -3.82
CA TYR A 306 5.96 22.68 -3.85
C TYR A 306 6.05 21.21 -4.25
N HIS A 307 5.10 20.42 -3.78
CA HIS A 307 5.00 19.01 -4.07
C HIS A 307 3.56 18.64 -4.43
N VAL A 308 3.41 17.80 -5.43
CA VAL A 308 2.14 17.14 -5.76
C VAL A 308 2.45 15.73 -6.26
N SER A 309 1.64 14.77 -5.85
CA SER A 309 1.77 13.38 -6.30
C SER A 309 0.40 12.71 -6.43
N ALA A 310 0.33 11.69 -7.28
CA ALA A 310 -0.83 10.81 -7.36
C ALA A 310 -0.39 9.35 -7.24
N GLY A 311 -1.12 8.57 -6.45
CA GLY A 311 -0.84 7.18 -6.17
C GLY A 311 -2.08 6.28 -6.20
N LEU A 312 -1.83 4.99 -6.11
CA LEU A 312 -2.84 3.96 -6.00
C LEU A 312 -2.49 3.03 -4.84
N GLU A 313 -3.31 3.03 -3.82
CA GLU A 313 -3.25 2.06 -2.73
C GLU A 313 -4.13 0.85 -3.08
N PRO A 314 -3.55 -0.33 -3.36
CA PRO A 314 -4.32 -1.54 -3.57
C PRO A 314 -4.72 -2.15 -2.22
N LEU A 315 -6.02 -2.40 -2.04
CA LEU A 315 -6.58 -3.12 -0.89
C LEU A 315 -7.01 -4.54 -1.30
N ALA A 316 -7.38 -5.38 -0.36
CA ALA A 316 -7.78 -6.77 -0.61
C ALA A 316 -8.90 -6.91 -1.66
N ASP A 317 -9.86 -6.00 -1.68
CA ASP A 317 -11.07 -6.04 -2.54
C ASP A 317 -11.46 -4.69 -3.14
N ALA A 318 -10.68 -3.63 -2.91
CA ALA A 318 -10.86 -2.29 -3.43
C ALA A 318 -9.50 -1.68 -3.81
N SER A 319 -9.49 -0.43 -4.24
CA SER A 319 -8.29 0.42 -4.29
C SER A 319 -8.68 1.84 -3.90
N LEU A 320 -7.69 2.63 -3.54
CA LEU A 320 -7.85 4.06 -3.26
C LEU A 320 -6.90 4.83 -4.18
N VAL A 321 -7.46 5.71 -5.01
CA VAL A 321 -6.68 6.70 -5.75
C VAL A 321 -6.47 7.89 -4.84
N GLU A 322 -5.23 8.29 -4.68
CA GLU A 322 -4.81 9.38 -3.81
C GLU A 322 -4.12 10.45 -4.63
N ILE A 323 -4.41 11.72 -4.32
CA ILE A 323 -3.67 12.87 -4.82
C ILE A 323 -3.30 13.69 -3.59
N ASN A 324 -2.00 13.84 -3.37
CA ASN A 324 -1.44 14.58 -2.24
C ASN A 324 -0.72 15.83 -2.75
N ALA A 325 -0.85 16.94 -2.05
CA ALA A 325 -0.16 18.18 -2.37
C ALA A 325 0.12 19.00 -1.11
N VAL A 326 1.18 19.80 -1.17
CA VAL A 326 1.55 20.76 -0.12
C VAL A 326 1.65 22.15 -0.73
N CYS A 327 0.91 23.12 -0.18
CA CYS A 327 0.87 24.47 -0.71
C CYS A 327 0.86 25.54 0.38
N ALA A 328 1.13 26.79 -0.01
CA ALA A 328 0.85 27.93 0.84
C ALA A 328 -0.67 28.15 1.00
N ALA A 329 -1.09 28.66 2.15
CA ALA A 329 -2.51 28.75 2.54
C ALA A 329 -3.38 29.52 1.54
N GLU A 330 -2.87 30.60 1.00
CA GLU A 330 -3.56 31.47 0.03
C GLU A 330 -3.75 30.77 -1.34
N LYS A 331 -2.92 29.78 -1.65
CA LYS A 331 -2.97 29.03 -2.92
C LYS A 331 -3.98 27.90 -2.92
N LEU A 332 -4.51 27.49 -1.76
CA LEU A 332 -5.41 26.33 -1.63
C LEU A 332 -6.59 26.32 -2.64
N PRO A 333 -7.37 27.39 -2.82
CA PRO A 333 -8.47 27.36 -3.80
C PRO A 333 -7.98 27.24 -5.25
N ALA A 334 -6.87 27.89 -5.61
CA ALA A 334 -6.30 27.82 -6.95
C ALA A 334 -5.72 26.43 -7.24
N LEU A 335 -5.05 25.80 -6.27
CA LEU A 335 -4.55 24.43 -6.34
C LEU A 335 -5.69 23.42 -6.61
N LEU A 336 -6.76 23.47 -5.81
CA LEU A 336 -7.92 22.62 -6.01
C LEU A 336 -8.56 22.82 -7.37
N GLY A 337 -8.70 24.07 -7.80
CA GLY A 337 -9.24 24.44 -9.11
C GLY A 337 -8.43 23.84 -10.25
N GLU A 338 -7.10 23.89 -10.17
CA GLU A 338 -6.23 23.35 -11.22
C GLU A 338 -6.25 21.82 -11.25
N ILE A 339 -6.15 21.16 -10.10
CA ILE A 339 -6.24 19.69 -10.02
C ILE A 339 -7.60 19.24 -10.59
N PHE A 340 -8.70 19.86 -10.22
CA PHE A 340 -10.03 19.52 -10.76
C PHE A 340 -10.14 19.77 -12.26
N ALA A 341 -9.45 20.77 -12.81
CA ALA A 341 -9.40 20.98 -14.25
C ALA A 341 -8.68 19.84 -14.97
N ILE A 342 -7.52 19.39 -14.43
CA ILE A 342 -6.77 18.24 -14.97
C ILE A 342 -7.64 16.97 -14.92
N LEU A 343 -8.25 16.67 -13.79
CA LEU A 343 -9.11 15.49 -13.63
C LEU A 343 -10.32 15.53 -14.58
N ARG A 344 -10.89 16.70 -14.85
CA ARG A 344 -11.98 16.88 -15.81
C ARG A 344 -11.52 16.58 -17.22
N GLU A 345 -10.36 17.09 -17.64
CA GLU A 345 -9.79 16.82 -18.96
C GLU A 345 -9.61 15.33 -19.21
N LEU A 346 -9.07 14.59 -18.22
CA LEU A 346 -8.90 13.12 -18.29
C LEU A 346 -10.25 12.37 -18.41
N ARG A 347 -11.33 12.93 -17.88
CA ARG A 347 -12.68 12.35 -18.01
C ARG A 347 -13.35 12.67 -19.34
N GLU A 348 -13.12 13.86 -19.86
CA GLU A 348 -13.84 14.39 -21.04
C GLU A 348 -13.12 14.08 -22.35
N ARG A 349 -11.81 13.89 -22.33
CA ARG A 349 -10.99 13.68 -23.52
C ARG A 349 -10.18 12.38 -23.43
N PRO A 350 -10.11 11.61 -24.51
CA PRO A 350 -9.20 10.47 -24.56
C PRO A 350 -7.75 10.97 -24.51
N ALA A 351 -6.86 10.19 -23.90
CA ALA A 351 -5.45 10.48 -23.89
C ALA A 351 -4.87 10.50 -25.32
N GLU A 352 -3.94 11.41 -25.57
CA GLU A 352 -3.19 11.44 -26.83
C GLU A 352 -2.38 10.13 -27.01
N ALA A 353 -2.31 9.65 -28.24
CA ALA A 353 -1.61 8.40 -28.57
C ALA A 353 -0.15 8.40 -28.11
N ARG A 354 0.53 9.55 -28.21
CA ARG A 354 1.93 9.71 -27.78
C ARG A 354 2.08 9.56 -26.26
N GLU A 355 1.20 10.18 -25.48
CA GLU A 355 1.24 10.12 -24.00
C GLU A 355 0.86 8.72 -23.50
N LEU A 356 -0.14 8.08 -24.12
CA LEU A 356 -0.48 6.69 -23.81
C LEU A 356 0.72 5.75 -24.05
N ALA A 357 1.36 5.87 -25.22
CA ALA A 357 2.54 5.06 -25.56
C ALA A 357 3.72 5.33 -24.62
N LYS A 358 3.90 6.59 -24.18
CA LYS A 358 4.91 6.95 -23.16
C LYS A 358 4.65 6.25 -21.84
N ALA A 359 3.41 6.34 -21.33
CA ALA A 359 3.02 5.70 -20.07
C ALA A 359 3.21 4.17 -20.11
N GLN A 360 2.85 3.53 -21.23
CA GLN A 360 3.05 2.10 -21.43
C GLN A 360 4.53 1.70 -21.46
N ARG A 361 5.38 2.45 -22.16
CA ARG A 361 6.85 2.19 -22.19
C ARG A 361 7.48 2.38 -20.81
N ARG A 362 7.13 3.46 -20.09
CA ARG A 362 7.66 3.68 -18.76
C ARG A 362 7.27 2.56 -17.80
N TYR A 363 6.01 2.11 -17.86
CA TYR A 363 5.59 0.96 -17.06
C TYR A 363 6.42 -0.30 -17.34
N ALA A 364 6.76 -0.57 -18.61
CA ALA A 364 7.63 -1.69 -18.95
C ALA A 364 9.01 -1.57 -18.29
N ARG A 365 9.62 -0.37 -18.34
CA ARG A 365 10.94 -0.14 -17.75
C ARG A 365 10.93 -0.20 -16.22
N ASP A 366 9.87 0.29 -15.59
CA ASP A 366 9.71 0.17 -14.13
C ASP A 366 9.56 -1.29 -13.70
N LEU A 367 8.84 -2.11 -14.50
CA LEU A 367 8.77 -3.55 -14.23
C LEU A 367 10.13 -4.23 -14.35
N GLU A 368 10.92 -3.87 -15.37
CA GLU A 368 12.29 -4.40 -15.57
C GLU A 368 13.22 -3.98 -14.43
N ALA A 369 13.18 -2.72 -14.01
CA ALA A 369 13.96 -2.22 -12.88
C ALA A 369 13.66 -2.97 -11.57
N GLY A 370 12.40 -3.40 -11.38
CA GLY A 370 12.00 -4.19 -10.22
C GLY A 370 12.52 -5.64 -10.23
N PHE A 371 13.19 -6.11 -11.29
CA PHE A 371 13.75 -7.48 -11.32
C PHE A 371 14.97 -7.64 -10.40
N ASP A 372 15.63 -6.54 -10.09
CA ASP A 372 16.82 -6.50 -9.24
C ASP A 372 16.48 -6.26 -7.76
N ASP A 373 15.22 -6.00 -7.44
CA ASP A 373 14.73 -5.74 -6.09
C ASP A 373 14.13 -7.00 -5.45
N VAL A 374 14.92 -7.66 -4.58
CA VAL A 374 14.48 -8.88 -3.90
C VAL A 374 13.30 -8.63 -2.93
N GLU A 375 13.24 -7.48 -2.27
CA GLU A 375 12.12 -7.12 -1.39
C GLU A 375 10.85 -6.83 -2.19
N GLY A 376 10.98 -6.03 -3.24
CA GLY A 376 9.87 -5.76 -4.16
C GLY A 376 9.31 -7.04 -4.78
N LEU A 377 10.16 -8.01 -5.13
CA LEU A 377 9.72 -9.33 -5.60
C LEU A 377 8.98 -10.12 -4.52
N CYS A 378 9.47 -10.11 -3.27
CA CYS A 378 8.75 -10.70 -2.14
C CYS A 378 7.38 -10.05 -1.95
N ALA A 379 7.32 -8.73 -1.96
CA ALA A 379 6.08 -7.97 -1.79
C ALA A 379 5.08 -8.26 -2.89
N TRP A 380 5.53 -8.25 -4.15
CA TRP A 380 4.68 -8.51 -5.31
C TRP A 380 3.94 -9.85 -5.25
N PHE A 381 4.65 -10.92 -4.89
CA PHE A 381 4.06 -12.26 -4.87
C PHE A 381 3.47 -12.64 -3.51
N GLY A 382 3.99 -12.09 -2.41
CA GLY A 382 3.53 -12.36 -1.05
C GLY A 382 2.12 -11.86 -0.81
N ASP A 383 1.85 -10.59 -1.08
CA ASP A 383 0.52 -10.00 -0.92
C ASP A 383 -0.50 -10.63 -1.88
N SER A 384 -0.07 -10.91 -3.13
CA SER A 384 -0.92 -11.57 -4.11
C SER A 384 -1.37 -12.94 -3.63
N LEU A 385 -0.45 -13.73 -3.05
CA LEU A 385 -0.78 -15.04 -2.50
C LEU A 385 -1.64 -14.93 -1.23
N LEU A 386 -1.38 -13.92 -0.38
CA LEU A 386 -2.17 -13.68 0.84
C LEU A 386 -3.66 -13.51 0.51
N PHE A 387 -3.96 -12.66 -0.46
CA PHE A 387 -5.34 -12.34 -0.86
C PHE A 387 -5.90 -13.24 -1.96
N ALA A 388 -5.22 -14.35 -2.29
CA ALA A 388 -5.60 -15.27 -3.36
C ALA A 388 -5.83 -14.55 -4.71
N ARG A 389 -4.96 -13.60 -5.03
CA ARG A 389 -4.90 -12.97 -6.33
C ARG A 389 -4.12 -13.84 -7.31
N PRO A 390 -4.36 -13.75 -8.61
CA PRO A 390 -3.52 -14.43 -9.59
C PRO A 390 -2.06 -13.99 -9.48
N LEU A 391 -1.13 -14.93 -9.38
CA LEU A 391 0.31 -14.67 -9.39
C LEU A 391 0.76 -14.36 -10.83
N ARG A 392 0.56 -13.12 -11.26
CA ARG A 392 0.91 -12.71 -12.61
C ARG A 392 2.39 -12.37 -12.72
N SER A 393 3.04 -12.91 -13.76
CA SER A 393 4.40 -12.49 -14.10
C SER A 393 4.43 -11.01 -14.55
N PRO A 394 5.59 -10.35 -14.49
CA PRO A 394 5.76 -9.01 -15.06
C PRO A 394 5.34 -8.93 -16.52
N ALA A 395 5.71 -9.92 -17.33
CA ALA A 395 5.32 -9.97 -18.74
C ALA A 395 3.81 -10.07 -18.94
N GLU A 396 3.10 -10.80 -18.09
CA GLU A 396 1.63 -10.86 -18.15
C GLU A 396 1.00 -9.53 -17.74
N ARG A 397 1.51 -8.86 -16.69
CA ARG A 397 1.04 -7.53 -16.28
C ARG A 397 1.28 -6.50 -17.38
N TYR A 398 2.47 -6.50 -17.97
CA TYR A 398 2.78 -5.61 -19.10
C TYR A 398 1.84 -5.86 -20.28
N ARG A 399 1.70 -7.11 -20.74
CA ARG A 399 0.81 -7.44 -21.86
C ARG A 399 -0.64 -6.95 -21.64
N ARG A 400 -1.13 -7.01 -20.42
CA ARG A 400 -2.46 -6.49 -20.09
C ARG A 400 -2.51 -4.97 -20.18
N LEU A 401 -1.50 -4.27 -19.71
CA LEU A 401 -1.43 -2.81 -19.75
C LEU A 401 -1.16 -2.29 -21.17
N ALA A 402 -0.29 -2.94 -21.95
CA ALA A 402 0.03 -2.57 -23.32
C ALA A 402 -1.19 -2.65 -24.27
N ARG A 403 -2.21 -3.45 -23.92
CA ARG A 403 -3.48 -3.54 -24.68
C ARG A 403 -4.48 -2.45 -24.34
N VAL A 404 -4.23 -1.66 -23.30
CA VAL A 404 -5.13 -0.59 -22.88
C VAL A 404 -5.22 0.50 -23.93
N ARG A 405 -6.44 0.88 -24.29
CA ARG A 405 -6.72 1.94 -25.28
C ARG A 405 -7.15 3.23 -24.58
N ALA A 406 -6.94 4.37 -25.21
CA ALA A 406 -7.28 5.68 -24.66
C ALA A 406 -8.77 5.79 -24.23
N ALA A 407 -9.67 5.23 -25.01
CA ALA A 407 -11.10 5.19 -24.65
C ALA A 407 -11.41 4.35 -23.40
N GLU A 408 -10.59 3.34 -23.07
CA GLU A 408 -10.75 2.55 -21.84
C GLU A 408 -10.29 3.35 -20.64
N VAL A 409 -9.18 4.08 -20.77
CA VAL A 409 -8.68 4.99 -19.74
C VAL A 409 -9.72 6.08 -19.46
N GLN A 410 -10.28 6.70 -20.48
CA GLN A 410 -11.31 7.73 -20.35
C GLN A 410 -12.56 7.19 -19.63
N ARG A 411 -13.04 5.99 -19.98
CA ARG A 411 -14.15 5.34 -19.28
C ARG A 411 -13.85 5.09 -17.81
N VAL A 412 -12.64 4.62 -17.50
CA VAL A 412 -12.21 4.40 -16.11
C VAL A 412 -12.09 5.73 -15.35
N ALA A 413 -11.57 6.78 -15.99
CA ALA A 413 -11.56 8.12 -15.41
C ALA A 413 -12.99 8.61 -15.09
N GLY A 414 -13.95 8.41 -16.02
CA GLY A 414 -15.35 8.72 -15.79
C GLY A 414 -16.01 7.94 -14.65
N ASP A 415 -15.56 6.70 -14.42
CA ASP A 415 -16.12 5.83 -13.37
C ASP A 415 -15.48 6.05 -11.99
N VAL A 416 -14.20 6.35 -11.94
CA VAL A 416 -13.44 6.48 -10.68
C VAL A 416 -13.44 7.91 -10.17
N LEU A 417 -13.14 8.87 -11.04
CA LEU A 417 -13.04 10.28 -10.68
C LEU A 417 -14.43 10.95 -10.60
N ARG A 418 -15.34 10.35 -9.85
CA ARG A 418 -16.72 10.83 -9.64
C ARG A 418 -16.84 11.61 -8.35
N ARG A 419 -17.79 12.56 -8.32
CA ARG A 419 -18.09 13.33 -7.11
C ARG A 419 -18.53 12.46 -5.93
N GLU A 420 -19.27 11.38 -6.19
CA GLU A 420 -19.77 10.46 -5.16
C GLU A 420 -18.67 9.65 -4.47
N ARG A 421 -17.47 9.61 -5.08
CA ARG A 421 -16.30 8.89 -4.58
C ARG A 421 -15.22 9.82 -4.02
N LEU A 422 -15.43 11.14 -4.10
CA LEU A 422 -14.44 12.15 -3.72
C LEU A 422 -14.52 12.49 -2.24
N VAL A 423 -13.38 12.39 -1.56
CA VAL A 423 -13.12 13.02 -0.27
C VAL A 423 -11.91 13.92 -0.43
N VAL A 424 -12.01 15.16 0.01
CA VAL A 424 -10.91 16.11 0.07
C VAL A 424 -10.67 16.49 1.52
N THR A 425 -9.45 16.36 1.97
CA THR A 425 -8.98 16.77 3.29
C THR A 425 -7.94 17.84 3.13
N ALA A 426 -8.01 18.90 3.94
CA ALA A 426 -6.98 19.92 4.04
C ALA A 426 -6.61 20.13 5.50
N VAL A 427 -5.30 20.09 5.81
CA VAL A 427 -4.75 20.30 7.15
C VAL A 427 -3.75 21.44 7.07
N GLY A 428 -3.88 22.47 7.91
CA GLY A 428 -2.96 23.59 7.93
C GLY A 428 -3.58 24.90 8.33
N ASN A 429 -2.82 26.00 8.18
CA ASN A 429 -3.25 27.36 8.55
C ASN A 429 -3.86 28.09 7.35
N PHE A 430 -5.16 27.97 7.17
CA PHE A 430 -5.90 28.66 6.10
C PHE A 430 -7.05 29.51 6.64
N THR A 431 -7.41 30.56 5.92
CA THR A 431 -8.49 31.47 6.29
C THR A 431 -9.87 30.81 6.12
N ALA A 432 -10.86 31.32 6.86
CA ALA A 432 -12.26 30.88 6.68
C ALA A 432 -12.76 31.14 5.25
N ALA A 433 -12.27 32.20 4.59
CA ALA A 433 -12.59 32.49 3.20
C ALA A 433 -12.05 31.42 2.24
N ALA A 434 -10.76 31.04 2.38
CA ALA A 434 -10.13 29.99 1.60
C ALA A 434 -10.87 28.64 1.79
N ALA A 435 -11.22 28.29 3.03
CA ALA A 435 -11.99 27.07 3.32
C ALA A 435 -13.38 27.08 2.68
N ARG A 436 -14.09 28.22 2.66
CA ARG A 436 -15.39 28.35 1.98
C ARG A 436 -15.27 28.19 0.46
N GLN A 437 -14.25 28.80 -0.15
CA GLN A 437 -13.96 28.68 -1.58
C GLN A 437 -13.61 27.23 -1.96
N ALA A 438 -12.71 26.61 -1.19
CA ALA A 438 -12.33 25.21 -1.37
C ALA A 438 -13.57 24.27 -1.29
N ARG A 439 -14.43 24.45 -0.29
CA ARG A 439 -15.67 23.70 -0.13
C ARG A 439 -16.61 23.89 -1.31
N ALA A 440 -16.74 25.09 -1.84
CA ALA A 440 -17.57 25.37 -3.01
C ALA A 440 -17.03 24.65 -4.27
N LEU A 441 -15.71 24.64 -4.48
CA LEU A 441 -15.06 23.92 -5.56
C LEU A 441 -15.30 22.41 -5.48
N VAL A 442 -15.13 21.81 -4.29
CA VAL A 442 -15.37 20.37 -4.06
C VAL A 442 -16.84 20.02 -4.33
N ARG A 443 -17.79 20.84 -3.87
CA ARG A 443 -19.23 20.61 -4.14
C ARG A 443 -19.56 20.64 -5.62
N ARG A 444 -18.93 21.52 -6.40
CA ARG A 444 -19.13 21.67 -7.85
C ARG A 444 -18.35 20.65 -8.67
N PHE A 445 -17.47 19.86 -8.06
CA PHE A 445 -16.71 18.83 -8.79
C PHE A 445 -17.67 17.82 -9.45
N GLY A 446 -17.56 17.66 -10.75
CA GLY A 446 -18.39 16.73 -11.53
C GLY A 446 -19.81 17.21 -11.82
N GLU A 447 -20.21 18.44 -11.44
CA GLU A 447 -21.43 19.05 -11.93
C GLU A 447 -21.27 19.37 -13.44
N ARG A 448 -22.25 19.00 -14.26
CA ARG A 448 -22.31 19.47 -15.64
C ARG A 448 -22.55 21.00 -15.58
N LYS A 449 -21.75 21.77 -16.32
CA LYS A 449 -22.14 23.16 -16.58
C LYS A 449 -23.53 23.12 -17.19
N ALA A 450 -24.51 23.77 -16.55
CA ALA A 450 -25.75 24.07 -17.23
C ALA A 450 -25.36 24.87 -18.49
N THR A 451 -25.57 24.26 -19.64
CA THR A 451 -25.44 24.89 -20.95
C THR A 451 -26.53 25.90 -21.10
#